data_f567aa8dc3469cb94e46aad3c700c9d3
#
_entry.id   f567aa8dc3469cb94e46aad3c700c9d3
#
_cell.length_a   1.000
_cell.length_b   1.000
_cell.length_c   1.000
_cell.angle_alpha   90.00
_cell.angle_beta   90.00
_cell.angle_gamma   90.00
#
_symmetry.space_group_name_H-M   'P 1'
#
loop_
_entity.id
_entity.type
_entity.pdbx_description
1 polymer ?
#
loop_
_entity_poly.entity_id
_entity_poly.type
_entity_poly.pdbx_seq_one_letter_code
_entity_poly.pdbx_strand_id
1 'polypeptide(L)'
;MDTYKTIASSVQEVIFKEKSSKFLGYAFPVTSEEEIKAHLEEVKKAHFSARHWCYAWQLGHGTNQRYRANDDGEPNNTAGIPIYGQIQSFELTNILVIVVRYFGGIKLGVGGLVQAYKTTAQLTLQETEIE
;
A
#
# COMPACT_ATOMS: atom_id res chain seq x y z
N MET A 1 -27.86 -10.07 2.28
CA MET A 1 -27.00 -9.35 3.22
C MET A 1 -25.58 -9.25 2.65
N ASP A 2 -25.07 -8.05 2.57
CA ASP A 2 -23.73 -7.84 2.05
C ASP A 2 -22.68 -8.14 3.12
N THR A 3 -21.68 -8.91 2.73
CA THR A 3 -20.55 -9.17 3.60
C THR A 3 -19.29 -8.63 2.93
N TYR A 4 -18.31 -8.27 3.75
CA TYR A 4 -17.02 -7.81 3.24
C TYR A 4 -15.91 -8.27 4.18
N LYS A 5 -14.69 -8.26 3.65
CA LYS A 5 -13.50 -8.62 4.42
C LYS A 5 -12.63 -7.39 4.66
N THR A 6 -12.11 -7.28 5.86
CA THR A 6 -11.16 -6.25 6.22
C THR A 6 -10.08 -6.89 7.10
N ILE A 7 -9.14 -6.08 7.60
CA ILE A 7 -8.08 -6.58 8.48
C ILE A 7 -8.39 -6.20 9.92
N ALA A 8 -8.01 -7.07 10.85
CA ALA A 8 -8.30 -6.88 12.28
C ALA A 8 -7.40 -5.84 12.93
N SER A 9 -6.15 -5.75 12.48
CA SER A 9 -5.16 -4.86 13.09
C SER A 9 -4.15 -4.40 12.04
N SER A 10 -3.35 -3.39 12.39
CA SER A 10 -2.34 -2.87 11.47
C SER A 10 -1.12 -3.78 11.39
N VAL A 11 -0.44 -3.72 10.24
CA VAL A 11 0.85 -4.37 10.01
C VAL A 11 1.81 -3.29 9.56
N GLN A 12 3.03 -3.32 10.09
CA GLN A 12 4.00 -2.25 9.85
C GLN A 12 5.37 -2.81 9.42
N GLU A 13 6.01 -2.07 8.53
CA GLU A 13 7.41 -2.28 8.14
C GLU A 13 7.73 -3.68 7.63
N VAL A 14 6.88 -4.21 6.76
CA VAL A 14 7.19 -5.45 6.05
C VAL A 14 8.19 -5.12 4.95
N ILE A 15 9.40 -5.66 5.04
CA ILE A 15 10.53 -5.26 4.19
C ILE A 15 10.67 -6.17 2.97
N PHE A 16 10.83 -5.54 1.80
CA PHE A 16 11.21 -6.21 0.57
C PHE A 16 12.36 -5.43 -0.07
N LYS A 17 13.38 -6.12 -0.52
CA LYS A 17 14.54 -5.48 -1.17
C LYS A 17 14.69 -5.97 -2.60
N GLU A 18 14.99 -5.03 -3.50
CA GLU A 18 15.23 -5.33 -4.91
C GLU A 18 16.23 -4.33 -5.48
N LYS A 19 17.31 -4.83 -6.08
CA LYS A 19 18.34 -4.00 -6.72
C LYS A 19 18.76 -2.82 -5.83
N SER A 20 19.09 -3.11 -4.59
CA SER A 20 19.53 -2.16 -3.56
C SER A 20 18.44 -1.18 -3.10
N SER A 21 17.26 -1.15 -3.70
CA SER A 21 16.12 -0.40 -3.17
C SER A 21 15.49 -1.19 -2.04
N LYS A 22 14.98 -0.45 -1.04
CA LYS A 22 14.27 -1.03 0.10
C LYS A 22 12.84 -0.54 0.08
N PHE A 23 11.90 -1.48 0.17
CA PHE A 23 10.46 -1.21 0.18
C PHE A 23 9.91 -1.63 1.53
N LEU A 24 9.12 -0.76 2.15
CA LEU A 24 8.52 -1.02 3.46
C LEU A 24 7.01 -0.95 3.34
N GLY A 25 6.35 -2.05 3.62
CA GLY A 25 4.90 -2.16 3.51
C GLY A 25 4.19 -1.93 4.84
N TYR A 26 3.06 -1.20 4.76
CA TYR A 26 2.19 -0.90 5.88
C TYR A 26 0.75 -1.21 5.47
N ALA A 27 -0.03 -1.77 6.38
CA ALA A 27 -1.45 -1.95 6.17
C ALA A 27 -2.20 -1.50 7.43
N PHE A 28 -3.23 -0.68 7.25
CA PHE A 28 -4.01 -0.12 8.34
C PHE A 28 -5.49 -0.34 8.08
N PRO A 29 -6.25 -0.81 9.09
CA PRO A 29 -7.71 -0.76 8.98
C PRO A 29 -8.15 0.69 9.10
N VAL A 30 -8.99 1.15 8.17
CA VAL A 30 -9.47 2.53 8.13
C VAL A 30 -10.95 2.55 7.76
N THR A 31 -11.67 3.57 8.23
CA THR A 31 -13.08 3.75 7.88
C THR A 31 -13.38 5.12 7.29
N SER A 32 -12.40 6.02 7.26
CA SER A 32 -12.59 7.38 6.74
C SER A 32 -11.33 7.91 6.08
N GLU A 33 -11.49 8.92 5.24
CA GLU A 33 -10.35 9.60 4.62
C GLU A 33 -9.53 10.38 5.65
N GLU A 34 -10.14 10.81 6.74
CA GLU A 34 -9.41 11.48 7.82
C GLU A 34 -8.40 10.54 8.48
N GLU A 35 -8.82 9.30 8.74
CA GLU A 35 -7.91 8.27 9.27
C GLU A 35 -6.79 7.97 8.30
N ILE A 36 -7.11 7.86 7.01
CA ILE A 36 -6.12 7.62 5.95
C ILE A 36 -5.06 8.72 5.97
N LYS A 37 -5.50 9.98 6.00
CA LYS A 37 -4.59 11.12 6.02
C LYS A 37 -3.67 11.10 7.23
N ALA A 38 -4.22 10.78 8.40
CA ALA A 38 -3.44 10.70 9.64
C ALA A 38 -2.35 9.63 9.56
N HIS A 39 -2.67 8.44 9.04
CA HIS A 39 -1.68 7.38 8.85
C HIS A 39 -0.61 7.76 7.83
N LEU A 40 -1.00 8.40 6.72
CA LEU A 40 -0.05 8.86 5.71
C LEU A 40 0.94 9.87 6.31
N GLU A 41 0.45 10.83 7.08
CA GLU A 41 1.31 11.82 7.73
C GLU A 41 2.28 11.17 8.71
N GLU A 42 1.82 10.20 9.48
CA GLU A 42 2.62 9.48 10.46
C GLU A 42 3.73 8.68 9.77
N VAL A 43 3.42 7.95 8.71
CA VAL A 43 4.40 7.16 7.96
C VAL A 43 5.41 8.07 7.28
N LYS A 44 4.98 9.19 6.68
CA LYS A 44 5.88 10.17 6.07
C LYS A 44 6.83 10.76 7.09
N LYS A 45 6.35 11.03 8.29
CA LYS A 45 7.16 11.57 9.38
C LYS A 45 8.21 10.55 9.83
N ALA A 46 7.81 9.28 9.95
CA ALA A 46 8.72 8.20 10.34
C ALA A 46 9.79 7.92 9.26
N HIS A 47 9.48 8.20 8.00
CA HIS A 47 10.36 7.94 6.86
C HIS A 47 10.56 9.17 6.00
N PHE A 48 10.85 10.32 6.64
CA PHE A 48 10.95 11.60 5.94
C PHE A 48 12.08 11.62 4.88
N SER A 49 13.07 10.76 4.99
CA SER A 49 14.19 10.70 4.05
C SER A 49 13.96 9.70 2.89
N ALA A 50 12.81 9.06 2.85
CA ALA A 50 12.49 8.15 1.74
C ALA A 50 12.21 8.94 0.46
N ARG A 51 12.21 8.25 -0.68
CA ARG A 51 11.94 8.84 -2.00
C ARG A 51 10.45 8.95 -2.29
N HIS A 52 9.69 7.91 -1.98
CA HIS A 52 8.28 7.80 -2.34
C HIS A 52 7.50 7.13 -1.22
N TRP A 53 6.27 7.62 -1.00
CA TRP A 53 5.30 7.03 -0.08
C TRP A 53 4.05 6.71 -0.88
N CYS A 54 4.13 5.64 -1.67
CA CYS A 54 3.04 5.25 -2.56
C CYS A 54 1.97 4.53 -1.76
N TYR A 55 0.71 4.64 -2.20
CA TYR A 55 -0.37 4.02 -1.43
C TYR A 55 -1.59 3.73 -2.28
N ALA A 56 -2.46 2.90 -1.73
CA ALA A 56 -3.81 2.70 -2.23
C ALA A 56 -4.71 2.41 -1.06
N TRP A 57 -5.99 2.75 -1.21
CA TRP A 57 -6.97 2.45 -0.19
C TRP A 57 -8.32 2.17 -0.83
N GLN A 58 -9.16 1.45 -0.09
CA GLN A 58 -10.56 1.25 -0.44
C GLN A 58 -11.41 1.43 0.79
N LEU A 59 -12.51 2.14 0.65
CA LEU A 59 -13.50 2.37 1.70
C LEU A 59 -14.87 1.91 1.20
N GLY A 60 -15.66 1.34 2.10
CA GLY A 60 -17.01 0.91 1.81
C GLY A 60 -17.06 -0.38 1.00
N HIS A 61 -18.28 -0.79 0.66
CA HIS A 61 -18.49 -2.00 -0.12
C HIS A 61 -19.76 -1.84 -0.95
N GLY A 62 -19.94 -2.71 -1.95
CA GLY A 62 -21.09 -2.64 -2.83
C GLY A 62 -21.12 -1.32 -3.58
N THR A 63 -22.29 -0.69 -3.63
CA THR A 63 -22.48 0.57 -4.35
C THR A 63 -21.83 1.78 -3.67
N ASN A 64 -21.43 1.64 -2.42
CA ASN A 64 -20.77 2.72 -1.67
C ASN A 64 -19.25 2.63 -1.72
N GLN A 65 -18.72 1.69 -2.47
CA GLN A 65 -17.30 1.47 -2.57
C GLN A 65 -16.61 2.61 -3.31
N ARG A 66 -15.49 3.05 -2.75
CA ARG A 66 -14.61 4.02 -3.43
C ARG A 66 -13.16 3.70 -3.08
N TYR A 67 -12.26 4.11 -3.95
CA TYR A 67 -10.85 3.80 -3.79
C TYR A 67 -9.97 4.90 -4.36
N ARG A 68 -8.71 4.85 -4.00
CA ARG A 68 -7.67 5.69 -4.59
C ARG A 68 -6.36 4.91 -4.67
N ALA A 69 -5.61 5.14 -5.75
CA ALA A 69 -4.25 4.64 -5.94
C ALA A 69 -3.35 5.84 -6.25
N ASN A 70 -2.19 5.91 -5.62
CA ASN A 70 -1.29 7.06 -5.74
C ASN A 70 0.16 6.61 -5.91
N ASP A 71 0.79 7.06 -6.99
CA ASP A 71 2.18 6.71 -7.34
C ASP A 71 3.22 7.56 -6.62
N ASP A 72 2.80 8.66 -6.02
CA ASP A 72 3.68 9.58 -5.27
C ASP A 72 5.02 9.87 -5.96
N GLY A 73 4.96 10.24 -7.25
CA GLY A 73 6.14 10.61 -8.01
C GLY A 73 6.84 9.47 -8.73
N GLU A 74 6.46 8.23 -8.51
CA GLU A 74 6.91 7.12 -9.35
C GLU A 74 6.26 7.24 -10.73
N PRO A 75 6.81 6.59 -11.77
CA PRO A 75 6.17 6.64 -13.08
C PRO A 75 4.72 6.15 -13.04
N ASN A 76 3.87 6.71 -13.90
CA ASN A 76 2.44 6.42 -13.90
C ASN A 76 2.14 4.92 -13.87
N ASN A 77 1.27 4.51 -12.95
CA ASN A 77 0.74 3.16 -12.80
C ASN A 77 1.78 2.11 -12.39
N THR A 78 2.94 2.53 -11.88
CA THR A 78 3.98 1.59 -11.46
C THR A 78 3.93 1.26 -9.98
N ALA A 79 3.18 2.00 -9.18
CA ALA A 79 3.14 1.83 -7.74
C ALA A 79 1.72 1.72 -7.18
N GLY A 80 0.93 2.76 -7.29
CA GLY A 80 -0.42 2.81 -6.71
C GLY A 80 -1.33 1.71 -7.23
N ILE A 81 -1.40 1.51 -8.54
CA ILE A 81 -2.25 0.49 -9.15
C ILE A 81 -1.79 -0.94 -8.77
N PRO A 82 -0.48 -1.27 -8.81
CA PRO A 82 -0.03 -2.58 -8.30
C PRO A 82 -0.39 -2.82 -6.83
N ILE A 83 -0.32 -1.79 -5.98
CA ILE A 83 -0.74 -1.89 -4.58
C ILE A 83 -2.24 -2.16 -4.50
N TYR A 84 -3.03 -1.38 -5.21
CA TYR A 84 -4.49 -1.55 -5.21
C TYR A 84 -4.91 -2.91 -5.74
N GLY A 85 -4.21 -3.40 -6.76
CA GLY A 85 -4.44 -4.75 -7.31
C GLY A 85 -4.35 -5.83 -6.23
N GLN A 86 -3.47 -5.66 -5.25
CA GLN A 86 -3.36 -6.62 -4.16
C GLN A 86 -4.52 -6.50 -3.17
N ILE A 87 -5.00 -5.29 -2.90
CA ILE A 87 -6.21 -5.11 -2.09
C ILE A 87 -7.37 -5.86 -2.74
N GLN A 88 -7.52 -5.73 -4.05
CA GLN A 88 -8.56 -6.44 -4.82
C GLN A 88 -8.35 -7.96 -4.79
N SER A 89 -7.11 -8.41 -4.97
CA SER A 89 -6.77 -9.83 -4.99
C SER A 89 -7.11 -10.52 -3.67
N PHE A 90 -6.91 -9.82 -2.54
CA PHE A 90 -7.26 -10.32 -1.22
C PHE A 90 -8.73 -10.05 -0.87
N GLU A 91 -9.47 -9.39 -1.75
CA GLU A 91 -10.88 -9.06 -1.58
C GLU A 91 -11.16 -8.24 -0.31
N LEU A 92 -10.30 -7.26 -0.04
CA LEU A 92 -10.38 -6.45 1.17
C LEU A 92 -10.98 -5.07 0.91
N THR A 93 -11.59 -4.50 1.94
CA THR A 93 -12.05 -3.11 1.95
C THR A 93 -11.81 -2.50 3.33
N ASN A 94 -12.04 -1.19 3.47
CA ASN A 94 -11.77 -0.44 4.69
C ASN A 94 -10.31 -0.62 5.11
N ILE A 95 -9.43 -0.44 4.15
CA ILE A 95 -8.01 -0.69 4.30
C ILE A 95 -7.19 0.37 3.56
N LEU A 96 -6.06 0.74 4.17
CA LEU A 96 -5.02 1.56 3.55
C LEU A 96 -3.74 0.72 3.51
N VAL A 97 -3.12 0.65 2.33
CA VAL A 97 -1.80 0.01 2.18
C VAL A 97 -0.83 1.08 1.68
N ILE A 98 0.27 1.26 2.40
CA ILE A 98 1.34 2.20 2.05
C ILE A 98 2.60 1.40 1.79
N VAL A 99 3.32 1.76 0.72
CA VAL A 99 4.65 1.21 0.45
C VAL A 99 5.63 2.37 0.35
N VAL A 100 6.58 2.41 1.29
CA VAL A 100 7.64 3.41 1.35
C VAL A 100 8.85 2.86 0.61
N ARG A 101 9.45 3.67 -0.27
CA ARG A 101 10.63 3.24 -1.02
C ARG A 101 11.83 4.11 -0.72
N TYR A 102 12.95 3.45 -0.39
CA TYR A 102 14.27 4.05 -0.34
C TYR A 102 15.04 3.59 -1.57
N PHE A 103 15.42 4.56 -2.41
CA PHE A 103 16.16 4.27 -3.65
C PHE A 103 17.59 3.85 -3.31
N GLY A 104 18.06 2.78 -3.94
CA GLY A 104 19.39 2.24 -3.67
C GLY A 104 20.45 2.55 -4.72
N GLY A 105 20.17 3.48 -5.64
CA GLY A 105 21.13 3.87 -6.68
C GLY A 105 21.02 3.09 -7.98
N ILE A 106 20.24 2.02 -8.01
CA ILE A 106 20.05 1.20 -9.21
C ILE A 106 18.61 1.31 -9.68
N LYS A 107 18.40 1.68 -10.93
CA LYS A 107 17.04 1.80 -11.49
C LYS A 107 16.43 0.43 -11.71
N LEU A 108 15.15 0.28 -11.34
CA LEU A 108 14.43 -0.96 -11.54
C LEU A 108 13.75 -1.06 -12.92
N GLY A 109 13.48 0.09 -13.55
CA GLY A 109 12.65 0.15 -14.75
C GLY A 109 11.18 -0.01 -14.43
N VAL A 110 10.30 0.23 -15.40
CA VAL A 110 8.85 0.21 -15.21
C VAL A 110 8.38 -1.17 -14.74
N GLY A 111 8.79 -2.23 -15.41
CA GLY A 111 8.39 -3.59 -15.04
C GLY A 111 8.89 -4.00 -13.68
N GLY A 112 10.12 -3.61 -13.34
CA GLY A 112 10.69 -3.89 -12.02
C GLY A 112 9.96 -3.16 -10.91
N LEU A 113 9.56 -1.90 -11.15
CA LEU A 113 8.80 -1.11 -10.18
C LEU A 113 7.43 -1.75 -9.92
N VAL A 114 6.69 -2.08 -10.98
CA VAL A 114 5.38 -2.72 -10.85
C VAL A 114 5.50 -3.99 -10.00
N GLN A 115 6.49 -4.82 -10.30
CA GLN A 115 6.68 -6.08 -9.59
C GLN A 115 7.07 -5.85 -8.12
N ALA A 116 7.95 -4.87 -7.85
CA ALA A 116 8.40 -4.59 -6.49
C ALA A 116 7.26 -4.06 -5.61
N TYR A 117 6.45 -3.14 -6.11
CA TYR A 117 5.31 -2.61 -5.35
C TYR A 117 4.25 -3.69 -5.14
N LYS A 118 3.96 -4.48 -6.16
CA LYS A 118 3.04 -5.61 -6.06
C LYS A 118 3.50 -6.61 -5.00
N THR A 119 4.77 -7.00 -5.05
CA THR A 119 5.33 -7.99 -4.13
C THR A 119 5.30 -7.48 -2.69
N THR A 120 5.70 -6.21 -2.48
CA THR A 120 5.70 -5.64 -1.13
C THR A 120 4.28 -5.58 -0.56
N ALA A 121 3.31 -5.15 -1.35
CA ALA A 121 1.91 -5.11 -0.92
C ALA A 121 1.41 -6.52 -0.60
N GLN A 122 1.73 -7.50 -1.45
CA GLN A 122 1.34 -8.89 -1.24
C GLN A 122 1.89 -9.44 0.07
N LEU A 123 3.20 -9.26 0.31
CA LEU A 123 3.84 -9.70 1.55
C LEU A 123 3.22 -9.04 2.77
N THR A 124 2.91 -7.75 2.66
CA THR A 124 2.29 -7.00 3.74
C THR A 124 0.91 -7.56 4.07
N LEU A 125 0.09 -7.81 3.06
CA LEU A 125 -1.26 -8.34 3.27
C LEU A 125 -1.25 -9.78 3.77
N GLN A 126 -0.22 -10.57 3.41
CA GLN A 126 -0.06 -11.93 3.94
C GLN A 126 0.19 -11.95 5.45
N GLU A 127 0.71 -10.84 6.00
CA GLU A 127 0.94 -10.72 7.45
C GLU A 127 -0.30 -10.25 8.20
N THR A 128 -1.37 -9.87 7.51
CA THR A 128 -2.58 -9.37 8.15
C THR A 128 -3.48 -10.52 8.62
N GLU A 129 -4.28 -10.22 9.67
CA GLU A 129 -5.38 -11.10 10.06
C GLU A 129 -6.64 -10.58 9.39
N ILE A 130 -7.23 -11.40 8.54
CA ILE A 130 -8.45 -11.04 7.81
C ILE A 130 -9.65 -11.33 8.67
N GLU A 131 -10.54 -10.37 8.74
CA GLU A 131 -11.73 -10.42 9.58
C GLU A 131 -13.03 -10.42 8.77
#